data_b7197e5d448c77b41464961e486cd8f0
#
_entry.id   b7197e5d448c77b41464961e486cd8f0
#
_cell.length_a   1.000
_cell.length_b   1.000
_cell.length_c   1.000
_cell.angle_alpha   90.00
_cell.angle_beta   90.00
_cell.angle_gamma   90.00
#
_symmetry.space_group_name_H-M   'P 1'
#
loop_
_entity.id
_entity.type
_entity.pdbx_description
1 polymer ?
#
loop_
_entity_poly.entity_id
_entity_poly.type
_entity_poly.pdbx_seq_one_letter_code
_entity_poly.pdbx_strand_id
1 'polypeptide(L)'
;MDFLTEQDFKGTISTTVLNRLRGENDENLNEAEQLAISELATLRGRFDIDAELGKVGAQRNEEIKRMMVTITVFYLYNTVIDDEIPERVDSNYTKEVKDIRAISSGKMHTTLKPLKSSDGTNKSKFRSGGDAPRNNSIF
;
A
#
# COMPACT_ATOMS: atom_id res chain seq x y z
N MET A 1 -8.30 -6.72 -12.27
CA MET A 1 -7.42 -6.45 -11.12
C MET A 1 -6.40 -7.56 -10.97
N ASP A 2 -5.20 -7.19 -10.61
CA ASP A 2 -4.11 -8.17 -10.53
C ASP A 2 -3.84 -8.64 -9.10
N PHE A 3 -4.06 -7.79 -8.12
CA PHE A 3 -3.76 -8.11 -6.72
C PHE A 3 -5.01 -8.24 -5.87
N LEU A 4 -5.93 -7.28 -5.98
CA LEU A 4 -7.15 -7.25 -5.18
C LEU A 4 -8.27 -8.09 -5.77
N THR A 5 -9.19 -8.53 -4.92
CA THR A 5 -10.41 -9.22 -5.33
C THR A 5 -11.61 -8.45 -4.82
N GLU A 6 -12.80 -8.75 -5.32
CA GLU A 6 -14.01 -8.05 -4.86
C GLU A 6 -14.26 -8.26 -3.37
N GLN A 7 -13.85 -9.41 -2.84
CA GLN A 7 -14.00 -9.69 -1.41
C GLN A 7 -13.21 -8.72 -0.55
N ASP A 8 -12.07 -8.25 -1.05
CA ASP A 8 -11.20 -7.36 -0.28
C ASP A 8 -11.85 -6.01 -0.01
N PHE A 9 -12.81 -5.61 -0.83
CA PHE A 9 -13.48 -4.31 -0.68
C PHE A 9 -14.62 -4.33 0.34
N LYS A 10 -15.01 -5.50 0.84
CA LYS A 10 -16.07 -5.59 1.82
C LYS A 10 -15.71 -4.81 3.08
N GLY A 11 -16.67 -4.04 3.58
CA GLY A 11 -16.45 -3.20 4.76
C GLY A 11 -15.85 -1.84 4.47
N THR A 12 -15.30 -1.63 3.27
CA THR A 12 -14.73 -0.34 2.89
C THR A 12 -15.65 0.42 1.93
N ILE A 13 -16.25 -0.30 0.99
CA ILE A 13 -17.16 0.29 0.03
C ILE A 13 -18.29 -0.70 -0.23
N SER A 14 -19.52 -0.21 -0.40
CA SER A 14 -20.65 -1.09 -0.68
C SER A 14 -20.55 -1.64 -2.10
N THR A 15 -21.12 -2.83 -2.30
CA THR A 15 -21.13 -3.45 -3.63
C THR A 15 -21.84 -2.56 -4.65
N THR A 16 -22.93 -1.92 -4.24
CA THR A 16 -23.68 -1.04 -5.14
C THR A 16 -22.83 0.12 -5.62
N VAL A 17 -22.10 0.78 -4.72
CA VAL A 17 -21.24 1.90 -5.08
C VAL A 17 -20.05 1.42 -5.91
N LEU A 18 -19.46 0.29 -5.53
CA LEU A 18 -18.35 -0.28 -6.28
C LEU A 18 -18.77 -0.54 -7.73
N ASN A 19 -19.93 -1.17 -7.92
CA ASN A 19 -20.41 -1.47 -9.28
C ASN A 19 -20.68 -0.21 -10.08
N ARG A 20 -21.10 0.87 -9.42
CA ARG A 20 -21.33 2.14 -10.10
C ARG A 20 -20.03 2.81 -10.55
N LEU A 21 -18.98 2.68 -9.75
CA LEU A 21 -17.73 3.40 -10.00
C LEU A 21 -16.72 2.62 -10.86
N ARG A 22 -16.85 1.29 -10.93
CA ARG A 22 -15.80 0.44 -11.52
C ARG A 22 -15.59 0.62 -13.03
N GLY A 23 -16.58 1.15 -13.72
CA GLY A 23 -16.46 1.39 -15.14
C GLY A 23 -16.74 0.15 -15.98
N GLU A 24 -16.78 0.35 -17.29
CA GLU A 24 -17.02 -0.73 -18.22
C GLU A 24 -15.79 -1.63 -18.27
N ASN A 25 -16.01 -2.94 -18.18
CA ASN A 25 -14.92 -3.92 -18.13
C ASN A 25 -13.90 -3.63 -17.02
N ASP A 26 -14.39 -3.02 -15.92
CA ASP A 26 -13.56 -2.69 -14.76
C ASP A 26 -12.42 -1.73 -15.07
N GLU A 27 -12.56 -0.89 -16.10
CA GLU A 27 -11.46 0.00 -16.51
C GLU A 27 -11.07 0.98 -15.40
N ASN A 28 -12.06 1.58 -14.72
CA ASN A 28 -11.77 2.51 -13.64
C ASN A 28 -11.15 1.79 -12.45
N LEU A 29 -11.65 0.60 -12.16
CA LEU A 29 -11.15 -0.19 -11.05
C LEU A 29 -9.70 -0.63 -11.29
N ASN A 30 -9.40 -1.07 -12.51
CA ASN A 30 -8.04 -1.47 -12.86
C ASN A 30 -7.07 -0.30 -12.81
N GLU A 31 -7.50 0.85 -13.30
CA GLU A 31 -6.67 2.05 -13.24
C GLU A 31 -6.40 2.47 -11.81
N ALA A 32 -7.43 2.45 -10.96
CA ALA A 32 -7.29 2.81 -9.54
C ALA A 32 -6.32 1.86 -8.83
N GLU A 33 -6.38 0.57 -9.15
CA GLU A 33 -5.44 -0.38 -8.56
C GLU A 33 -4.00 -0.09 -9.00
N GLN A 34 -3.79 0.25 -10.26
CA GLN A 34 -2.44 0.60 -10.74
C GLN A 34 -1.90 1.85 -10.05
N LEU A 35 -2.76 2.83 -9.80
CA LEU A 35 -2.37 4.01 -9.07
C LEU A 35 -2.00 3.68 -7.62
N ALA A 36 -2.74 2.75 -7.01
CA ALA A 36 -2.42 2.29 -5.65
C ALA A 36 -1.07 1.60 -5.62
N ILE A 37 -0.78 0.76 -6.62
CA ILE A 37 0.53 0.10 -6.72
C ILE A 37 1.64 1.14 -6.79
N SER A 38 1.43 2.20 -7.57
CA SER A 38 2.46 3.23 -7.70
C SER A 38 2.68 4.01 -6.40
N GLU A 39 1.63 4.16 -5.57
CA GLU A 39 1.78 4.78 -4.25
C GLU A 39 2.66 3.94 -3.32
N LEU A 40 2.62 2.62 -3.48
CA LEU A 40 3.46 1.73 -2.67
C LEU A 40 4.92 1.72 -3.11
N ALA A 41 5.23 2.40 -4.21
CA ALA A 41 6.60 2.42 -4.75
C ALA A 41 7.62 2.98 -3.75
N THR A 42 7.18 3.86 -2.84
CA THR A 42 8.08 4.41 -1.83
C THR A 42 8.65 3.36 -0.89
N LEU A 43 7.99 2.19 -0.81
CA LEU A 43 8.45 1.11 0.06
C LEU A 43 9.49 0.21 -0.61
N ARG A 44 9.68 0.34 -1.92
CA ARG A 44 10.56 -0.56 -2.68
C ARG A 44 12.02 -0.50 -2.26
N GLY A 45 12.44 0.62 -1.73
CA GLY A 45 13.82 0.77 -1.28
C GLY A 45 14.16 -0.07 -0.05
N ARG A 46 13.15 -0.46 0.72
CA ARG A 46 13.35 -1.17 1.99
C ARG A 46 12.69 -2.54 2.04
N PHE A 47 11.70 -2.79 1.20
CA PHE A 47 10.91 -4.01 1.24
C PHE A 47 10.70 -4.54 -0.18
N ASP A 48 10.55 -5.87 -0.29
CA ASP A 48 10.28 -6.48 -1.59
C ASP A 48 8.79 -6.42 -1.91
N ILE A 49 8.33 -5.21 -2.22
CA ILE A 49 6.93 -4.94 -2.51
C ILE A 49 6.46 -5.70 -3.76
N ASP A 50 7.32 -5.80 -4.77
CA ASP A 50 6.94 -6.48 -6.01
C ASP A 50 6.64 -7.97 -5.75
N ALA A 51 7.41 -8.61 -4.88
CA ALA A 51 7.12 -9.99 -4.50
C ALA A 51 5.80 -10.10 -3.73
N GLU A 52 5.52 -9.15 -2.84
CA GLU A 52 4.24 -9.16 -2.11
C GLU A 52 3.06 -8.96 -3.05
N LEU A 53 3.18 -8.06 -4.01
CA LEU A 53 2.11 -7.79 -4.97
C LEU A 53 1.91 -8.94 -5.95
N GLY A 54 2.87 -9.83 -6.08
CA GLY A 54 2.74 -11.02 -6.91
C GLY A 54 2.05 -12.19 -6.24
N LYS A 55 1.79 -12.11 -4.94
CA LYS A 55 1.13 -13.18 -4.20
C LYS A 55 -0.38 -13.15 -4.43
N VAL A 56 -1.02 -14.31 -4.25
CA VAL A 56 -2.46 -14.44 -4.46
C VAL A 56 -3.13 -15.14 -3.27
N GLY A 57 -4.42 -14.90 -3.13
CA GLY A 57 -5.24 -15.58 -2.13
C GLY A 57 -4.79 -15.28 -0.71
N ALA A 58 -4.76 -16.34 0.10
CA ALA A 58 -4.42 -16.22 1.51
C ALA A 58 -2.93 -15.94 1.76
N GLN A 59 -2.10 -16.03 0.73
CA GLN A 59 -0.67 -15.77 0.88
C GLN A 59 -0.37 -14.26 0.86
N ARG A 60 -1.34 -13.45 0.50
CA ARG A 60 -1.14 -12.00 0.44
C ARG A 60 -1.00 -11.43 1.85
N ASN A 61 -0.09 -10.47 2.00
CA ASN A 61 0.11 -9.77 3.26
C ASN A 61 -1.11 -8.90 3.59
N GLU A 62 -1.64 -9.03 4.80
CA GLU A 62 -2.85 -8.29 5.21
C GLU A 62 -2.63 -6.78 5.24
N GLU A 63 -1.44 -6.35 5.63
CA GLU A 63 -1.10 -4.93 5.68
C GLU A 63 -1.09 -4.34 4.27
N ILE A 64 -0.49 -5.05 3.31
CA ILE A 64 -0.47 -4.64 1.90
C ILE A 64 -1.90 -4.61 1.34
N LYS A 65 -2.72 -5.62 1.67
CA LYS A 65 -4.12 -5.63 1.24
C LYS A 65 -4.86 -4.40 1.72
N ARG A 66 -4.70 -4.06 3.00
CA ARG A 66 -5.37 -2.89 3.58
C ARG A 66 -4.93 -1.61 2.87
N MET A 67 -3.63 -1.44 2.67
CA MET A 67 -3.10 -0.28 1.96
C MET A 67 -3.67 -0.19 0.55
N MET A 68 -3.66 -1.31 -0.17
CA MET A 68 -4.16 -1.36 -1.54
C MET A 68 -5.64 -1.02 -1.63
N VAL A 69 -6.46 -1.60 -0.73
CA VAL A 69 -7.90 -1.32 -0.74
C VAL A 69 -8.17 0.16 -0.46
N THR A 70 -7.54 0.69 0.58
CA THR A 70 -7.76 2.08 0.99
C THR A 70 -7.41 3.05 -0.13
N ILE A 71 -6.26 2.85 -0.76
CA ILE A 71 -5.78 3.74 -1.81
C ILE A 71 -6.59 3.55 -3.10
N THR A 72 -6.92 2.30 -3.44
CA THR A 72 -7.72 2.01 -4.63
C THR A 72 -9.10 2.65 -4.53
N VAL A 73 -9.75 2.56 -3.38
CA VAL A 73 -11.07 3.19 -3.18
C VAL A 73 -10.98 4.70 -3.35
N PHE A 74 -9.95 5.33 -2.81
CA PHE A 74 -9.75 6.76 -2.98
C PHE A 74 -9.64 7.14 -4.46
N TYR A 75 -8.78 6.45 -5.20
CA TYR A 75 -8.60 6.75 -6.62
C TYR A 75 -9.85 6.42 -7.45
N LEU A 76 -10.58 5.38 -7.05
CA LEU A 76 -11.81 5.01 -7.74
C LEU A 76 -12.83 6.14 -7.69
N TYR A 77 -13.01 6.76 -6.52
CA TYR A 77 -13.87 7.94 -6.41
C TYR A 77 -13.30 9.13 -7.20
N ASN A 78 -12.00 9.28 -7.18
CA ASN A 78 -11.33 10.42 -7.82
C ASN A 78 -11.39 10.36 -9.36
N THR A 79 -11.52 9.15 -9.93
CA THR A 79 -11.59 9.02 -11.40
C THR A 79 -12.98 9.35 -11.95
N VAL A 80 -14.00 9.36 -11.11
CA VAL A 80 -15.37 9.71 -11.54
C VAL A 80 -15.61 11.16 -11.20
N ILE A 81 -15.54 12.02 -12.21
CA ILE A 81 -15.48 13.47 -12.05
C ILE A 81 -16.64 14.06 -11.25
N ASP A 82 -17.84 13.49 -11.41
CA ASP A 82 -19.03 14.06 -10.81
C ASP A 82 -19.32 13.54 -9.40
N ASP A 83 -18.49 12.62 -8.89
CA ASP A 83 -18.68 12.08 -7.56
C ASP A 83 -17.78 12.78 -6.55
N GLU A 84 -18.37 13.20 -5.44
CA GLU A 84 -17.60 13.72 -4.34
C GLU A 84 -16.91 12.56 -3.61
N ILE A 85 -15.70 12.80 -3.16
CA ILE A 85 -14.98 11.81 -2.35
C ILE A 85 -15.55 11.91 -0.92
N PRO A 86 -16.13 10.83 -0.38
CA PRO A 86 -16.63 10.88 0.99
C PRO A 86 -15.50 11.21 1.97
N GLU A 87 -15.83 11.97 3.00
CA GLU A 87 -14.85 12.40 3.99
C GLU A 87 -14.11 11.19 4.58
N ARG A 88 -14.82 10.12 4.84
CA ARG A 88 -14.21 8.88 5.38
C ARG A 88 -13.15 8.32 4.44
N VAL A 89 -13.43 8.30 3.14
CA VAL A 89 -12.49 7.78 2.14
C VAL A 89 -11.25 8.66 2.07
N ASP A 90 -11.46 9.97 2.05
CA ASP A 90 -10.34 10.93 2.00
C ASP A 90 -9.49 10.85 3.25
N SER A 91 -10.10 10.76 4.44
CA SER A 91 -9.38 10.66 5.70
C SER A 91 -8.58 9.36 5.79
N ASN A 92 -9.18 8.24 5.37
CA ASN A 92 -8.50 6.96 5.37
C ASN A 92 -7.30 6.96 4.42
N TYR A 93 -7.46 7.57 3.25
CA TYR A 93 -6.37 7.68 2.29
C TYR A 93 -5.22 8.52 2.86
N THR A 94 -5.54 9.67 3.43
CA THR A 94 -4.54 10.57 4.01
C THR A 94 -3.75 9.86 5.11
N LYS A 95 -4.46 9.13 5.98
CA LYS A 95 -3.82 8.37 7.05
C LYS A 95 -2.92 7.27 6.47
N GLU A 96 -3.38 6.55 5.47
CA GLU A 96 -2.61 5.46 4.88
C GLU A 96 -1.34 5.97 4.21
N VAL A 97 -1.40 7.08 3.48
CA VAL A 97 -0.23 7.68 2.86
C VAL A 97 0.78 8.12 3.93
N LYS A 98 0.29 8.68 5.02
CA LYS A 98 1.14 9.08 6.14
C LYS A 98 1.82 7.88 6.77
N ASP A 99 1.08 6.78 6.95
CA ASP A 99 1.64 5.54 7.50
C ASP A 99 2.69 4.94 6.57
N ILE A 100 2.44 4.94 5.26
CA ILE A 100 3.41 4.45 4.28
C ILE A 100 4.71 5.24 4.37
N ARG A 101 4.62 6.56 4.48
CA ARG A 101 5.81 7.39 4.63
C ARG A 101 6.55 7.09 5.93
N ALA A 102 5.82 6.86 7.02
CA ALA A 102 6.43 6.53 8.31
C ALA A 102 7.13 5.17 8.24
N ILE A 103 6.52 4.19 7.58
CA ILE A 103 7.14 2.87 7.37
C ILE A 103 8.40 3.02 6.51
N SER A 104 8.30 3.78 5.43
CA SER A 104 9.41 4.01 4.51
C SER A 104 10.60 4.66 5.20
N SER A 105 10.35 5.54 6.17
CA SER A 105 11.43 6.22 6.92
C SER A 105 11.86 5.49 8.18
N GLY A 106 11.27 4.33 8.46
CA GLY A 106 11.65 3.53 9.62
C GLY A 106 11.01 3.98 10.93
N LYS A 107 10.04 4.90 10.88
CA LYS A 107 9.41 5.44 12.08
C LYS A 107 8.21 4.64 12.57
N MET A 108 7.77 3.65 11.82
CA MET A 108 6.60 2.87 12.14
C MET A 108 6.89 1.39 11.89
N HIS A 109 6.39 0.54 12.77
CA HIS A 109 6.52 -0.91 12.63
C HIS A 109 5.66 -1.43 11.48
N THR A 110 6.13 -2.50 10.86
CA THR A 110 5.42 -3.14 9.76
C THR A 110 5.67 -4.64 9.79
N THR A 111 4.72 -5.41 9.25
CA THR A 111 4.87 -6.85 9.07
C THR A 111 5.66 -7.19 7.80
N LEU A 112 6.01 -6.19 7.00
CA LEU A 112 6.76 -6.41 5.77
C LEU A 112 8.17 -6.86 6.08
N LYS A 113 8.67 -7.78 5.24
CA LYS A 113 10.03 -8.27 5.41
C LYS A 113 11.02 -7.34 4.71
N PRO A 114 12.13 -6.99 5.38
CA PRO A 114 13.15 -6.14 4.75
C PRO A 114 13.74 -6.81 3.51
N LEU A 115 14.17 -5.98 2.57
CA LEU A 115 14.93 -6.45 1.43
C LEU A 115 16.23 -7.10 1.91
N LYS A 116 16.66 -8.14 1.20
CA LYS A 116 17.94 -8.80 1.47
C LYS A 116 18.96 -8.37 0.43
N SER A 117 20.20 -8.25 0.87
CA SER A 117 21.30 -8.01 -0.05
C SER A 117 21.64 -9.30 -0.80
N SER A 118 22.53 -9.21 -1.79
CA SER A 118 22.93 -10.37 -2.58
C SER A 118 23.60 -11.47 -1.74
N ASP A 119 24.12 -11.13 -0.56
CA ASP A 119 24.72 -12.12 0.35
C ASP A 119 23.72 -12.64 1.39
N GLY A 120 22.45 -12.28 1.29
CA GLY A 120 21.41 -12.75 2.18
C GLY A 120 21.13 -11.90 3.40
N THR A 121 21.88 -10.82 3.61
CA THR A 121 21.64 -9.92 4.74
C THR A 121 20.54 -8.91 4.39
N ASN A 122 19.93 -8.33 5.44
CA ASN A 122 18.87 -7.36 5.24
C ASN A 122 19.45 -6.01 4.81
N LYS A 123 19.01 -5.52 3.65
CA LYS A 123 19.45 -4.21 3.14
C LYS A 123 18.94 -3.05 3.96
N SER A 124 17.82 -3.21 4.64
CA SER A 124 17.21 -2.14 5.41
C SER A 124 17.84 -1.95 6.77
N LYS A 125 18.87 -2.71 7.07
CA LYS A 125 19.56 -2.55 8.33
C LYS A 125 20.19 -1.17 8.40
N PHE A 126 19.90 -0.50 9.48
CA PHE A 126 20.31 0.85 9.59
C PHE A 126 21.71 1.01 9.92
N ARG A 127 21.90 1.81 9.49
CA ARG A 127 22.74 2.48 9.82
C ARG A 127 22.28 3.54 10.57
N SER A 128 21.99 3.49 11.42
CA SER A 128 21.31 4.25 11.81
C SER A 128 21.55 4.68 12.42
N GLY A 129 22.08 4.30 12.32
CA GLY A 129 22.21 4.34 12.83
C GLY A 129 22.64 4.34 12.86
N GLY A 130 23.23 3.78 12.85
CA GLY A 130 23.47 3.58 13.22
C GLY A 130 24.02 3.26 13.11
N ASP A 131 24.55 2.76 13.35
CA ASP A 131 24.83 2.35 13.54
C ASP A 131 25.26 2.45 13.77
N ALA A 132 25.68 2.22 14.09
CA ALA A 132 25.82 2.20 14.76
C ALA A 132 26.30 2.34 15.10
N PRO A 133 26.79 2.19 15.27
CA PRO A 133 26.97 2.31 15.94
C PRO A 133 27.32 2.89 16.22
N ARG A 134 27.65 2.87 16.51
CA ARG A 134 27.58 3.38 17.10
C ARG A 134 27.53 3.92 17.39
N ASN A 135 28.08 3.90 17.53
CA ASN A 135 27.73 4.42 18.07
C ASN A 135 27.47 4.92 18.17
N ASN A 136 27.81 5.04 18.38
CA ASN A 136 27.25 5.52 18.74
C ASN A 136 26.86 6.12 18.83
N SER A 137 27.07 6.22 18.92
CA SER A 137 26.36 6.64 19.18
C SER A 137 25.92 7.30 19.14
N ILE A 138 26.06 7.53 19.35
CA ILE A 138 25.38 7.85 19.32
C ILE A 138 24.91 8.21 19.11
N PHE A 139 25.03 8.41 19.48
CA PHE A 139 24.38 8.26 19.22
C PHE A 139 24.17 8.45 19.32
#